data_abf8acf0961cc7785dd624f378d3bf71
#
_entry.id   abf8acf0961cc7785dd624f378d3bf71
#
_cell.length_a   1.000
_cell.length_b   1.000
_cell.length_c   1.000
_cell.angle_alpha   90.00
_cell.angle_beta   90.00
_cell.angle_gamma   90.00
#
_symmetry.space_group_name_H-M   'P 1'
#
loop_
_entity.id
_entity.type
_entity.pdbx_description
1 polymer ?
#
loop_
_entity_poly.entity_id
_entity_poly.type
_entity_poly.pdbx_seq_one_letter_code
_entity_poly.pdbx_strand_id
1 'polypeptide(L)'
;MSLDSKSPAYRLMQEDRETYEQYVLAALNYNEKLWGQVCPYLCVDARTGRNINDFEYSMHYGLYLALKMHRQLMSEGKQEFTTASEAGINACLYMLALEPRPVVVEEQLDEYMQLWRDIMQNATSADALAVVTPTWQVWLQNKKAQHLAKHLAITDGEQSKTHIETLARVQQNIAAATNEQTFETFFTLQESENLQEVERFPMSPRTWGTFNESLGGGFGRKEHALGVAPSGGGKTVMACQIAGEMAYAGRNVLFVSTEEPFDRIAPRFISCLSFNSNPDTSIPYRLVKGKPNFESYLTGKRLAMFKEIRKKLGPRLLYANWTGHIANEAVARKYDITDLNAEVERAIKHFEALGERLDIVILDWLGAALGDGSTDQSSLTIIYNKAASRMKDISIEYDVAAISFAQASNDAAKKAKIDQTSIANSKSLHHEAHVAFGISHLAAAADEGGGTRQSFKEQQCFNVFKSRGGVPQSFWMRENFDFMRFDSL
;
A
#
# COMPACT_ATOMS: atom_id res chain seq x y z
N MET A 1 -0.01 13.43 13.43
CA MET A 1 -1.25 14.24 13.57
C MET A 1 -1.19 14.99 14.89
N SER A 2 -1.31 16.30 14.88
CA SER A 2 -1.56 17.06 16.10
C SER A 2 -3.06 16.98 16.39
N LEU A 3 -3.42 16.65 17.64
CA LEU A 3 -4.81 16.79 18.09
C LEU A 3 -5.30 18.21 17.75
N ASP A 4 -6.49 18.31 17.17
CA ASP A 4 -7.11 19.63 17.03
C ASP A 4 -7.31 20.23 18.44
N SER A 5 -6.56 21.30 18.71
CA SER A 5 -6.61 22.01 20.00
C SER A 5 -8.02 22.53 20.35
N LYS A 6 -8.94 22.50 19.40
CA LYS A 6 -10.35 22.90 19.58
C LYS A 6 -11.26 21.70 19.93
N SER A 7 -10.77 20.45 19.85
CA SER A 7 -11.62 19.32 20.17
C SER A 7 -12.00 19.29 21.65
N PRO A 8 -13.25 18.92 21.99
CA PRO A 8 -13.69 18.81 23.39
C PRO A 8 -12.81 17.87 24.21
N ALA A 9 -12.36 16.76 23.60
CA ALA A 9 -11.50 15.77 24.22
C ALA A 9 -10.10 16.32 24.57
N TYR A 10 -9.51 17.15 23.69
CA TYR A 10 -8.22 17.79 23.98
C TYR A 10 -8.34 18.82 25.11
N ARG A 11 -9.40 19.60 25.13
CA ARG A 11 -9.67 20.57 26.22
C ARG A 11 -9.83 19.85 27.54
N LEU A 12 -10.66 18.82 27.61
CA LEU A 12 -10.85 18.04 28.83
C LEU A 12 -9.54 17.46 29.34
N MET A 13 -8.70 16.91 28.45
CA MET A 13 -7.39 16.35 28.81
C MET A 13 -6.44 17.40 29.39
N GLN A 14 -6.54 18.68 28.99
CA GLN A 14 -5.66 19.74 29.44
C GLN A 14 -6.23 20.56 30.63
N GLU A 15 -7.54 20.79 30.63
CA GLU A 15 -8.20 21.69 31.57
C GLU A 15 -8.82 20.95 32.75
N ASP A 16 -9.22 19.69 32.57
CA ASP A 16 -9.83 18.84 33.61
C ASP A 16 -9.31 17.40 33.50
N ARG A 17 -8.08 17.21 33.93
CA ARG A 17 -7.39 15.94 33.88
C ARG A 17 -8.07 14.84 34.70
N GLU A 18 -8.68 15.21 35.82
CA GLU A 18 -9.37 14.27 36.69
C GLU A 18 -10.55 13.62 35.96
N THR A 19 -11.46 14.43 35.44
CA THR A 19 -12.59 13.96 34.65
C THR A 19 -12.15 13.16 33.41
N TYR A 20 -11.07 13.59 32.73
CA TYR A 20 -10.52 12.84 31.62
C TYR A 20 -10.08 11.42 32.01
N GLU A 21 -9.36 11.26 33.13
CA GLU A 21 -8.92 9.96 33.63
C GLU A 21 -10.09 9.06 34.05
N GLN A 22 -11.16 9.64 34.59
CA GLN A 22 -12.41 8.93 34.89
C GLN A 22 -13.05 8.36 33.63
N TYR A 23 -13.13 9.15 32.57
CA TYR A 23 -13.62 8.67 31.25
C TYR A 23 -12.72 7.58 30.67
N VAL A 24 -11.40 7.66 30.87
CA VAL A 24 -10.45 6.60 30.49
C VAL A 24 -10.79 5.28 31.19
N LEU A 25 -10.96 5.30 32.50
CA LEU A 25 -11.31 4.10 33.29
C LEU A 25 -12.64 3.50 32.85
N ALA A 26 -13.65 4.33 32.65
CA ALA A 26 -14.95 3.90 32.14
C ALA A 26 -14.85 3.26 30.75
N ALA A 27 -14.15 3.89 29.83
CA ALA A 27 -13.96 3.37 28.48
C ALA A 27 -13.21 2.02 28.47
N LEU A 28 -12.18 1.88 29.29
CA LEU A 28 -11.43 0.62 29.47
C LEU A 28 -12.30 -0.48 30.08
N ASN A 29 -13.25 -0.13 30.95
CA ASN A 29 -14.17 -1.10 31.54
C ASN A 29 -15.22 -1.62 30.54
N TYR A 30 -15.70 -0.77 29.62
CA TYR A 30 -16.79 -1.11 28.71
C TYR A 30 -16.34 -1.64 27.34
N ASN A 31 -15.09 -1.42 26.93
CA ASN A 31 -14.65 -1.71 25.56
C ASN A 31 -13.46 -2.67 25.50
N GLU A 32 -13.72 -3.92 25.10
CA GLU A 32 -12.71 -4.97 24.94
C GLU A 32 -11.62 -4.60 23.92
N LYS A 33 -11.99 -4.03 22.78
CA LYS A 33 -11.04 -3.64 21.73
C LYS A 33 -10.11 -2.57 22.23
N LEU A 34 -10.62 -1.54 22.91
CA LEU A 34 -9.84 -0.48 23.50
C LEU A 34 -8.91 -1.03 24.58
N TRP A 35 -9.41 -1.91 25.45
CA TRP A 35 -8.60 -2.60 26.44
C TRP A 35 -7.42 -3.32 25.81
N GLY A 36 -7.65 -4.16 24.81
CA GLY A 36 -6.60 -4.92 24.11
C GLY A 36 -5.56 -4.06 23.43
N GLN A 37 -5.96 -2.90 22.91
CA GLN A 37 -5.03 -1.96 22.25
C GLN A 37 -4.17 -1.18 23.23
N VAL A 38 -4.68 -0.83 24.38
CA VAL A 38 -4.11 0.14 25.30
C VAL A 38 -3.37 -0.50 26.45
N CYS A 39 -3.94 -1.56 27.05
CA CYS A 39 -3.39 -2.21 28.23
C CYS A 39 -1.92 -2.64 28.11
N PRO A 40 -1.40 -3.10 26.95
CA PRO A 40 0.01 -3.45 26.81
C PRO A 40 0.98 -2.28 26.98
N TYR A 41 0.52 -1.04 26.88
CA TYR A 41 1.35 0.18 26.92
C TYR A 41 1.02 1.09 28.08
N LEU A 42 -0.18 0.97 28.64
CA LEU A 42 -0.62 1.81 29.75
C LEU A 42 0.04 1.33 31.05
N CYS A 43 0.61 2.26 31.76
CA CYS A 43 1.30 2.00 33.04
C CYS A 43 2.39 0.91 32.95
N VAL A 44 3.09 0.84 31.81
CA VAL A 44 4.20 -0.08 31.61
C VAL A 44 5.45 0.71 31.21
N ASP A 45 6.56 0.52 31.93
CA ASP A 45 7.85 1.07 31.54
C ASP A 45 8.41 0.31 30.35
N ALA A 46 8.66 1.04 29.28
CA ALA A 46 9.13 0.50 28.02
C ALA A 46 10.46 -0.26 28.12
N ARG A 47 11.32 0.15 29.05
CA ARG A 47 12.68 -0.38 29.20
C ARG A 47 12.73 -1.63 30.07
N THR A 48 11.95 -1.63 31.15
CA THR A 48 12.05 -2.66 32.18
C THR A 48 10.86 -3.61 32.20
N GLY A 49 9.77 -3.28 31.48
CA GLY A 49 8.49 -3.98 31.56
C GLY A 49 7.79 -3.82 32.92
N ARG A 50 8.30 -2.99 33.80
CA ARG A 50 7.75 -2.77 35.14
C ARG A 50 6.55 -1.84 35.08
N ASN A 51 5.64 -1.98 36.02
CA ASN A 51 4.53 -1.06 36.18
C ASN A 51 5.05 0.33 36.57
N ILE A 52 4.51 1.35 35.93
CA ILE A 52 4.72 2.77 36.22
C ILE A 52 3.37 3.46 36.33
N ASN A 53 3.33 4.63 36.94
CA ASN A 53 2.11 5.41 37.00
C ASN A 53 2.02 6.36 35.80
N ASP A 54 1.04 6.18 34.93
CA ASP A 54 0.71 7.07 33.81
C ASP A 54 -0.49 7.99 34.15
N PHE A 55 -1.14 7.77 35.29
CA PHE A 55 -2.22 8.62 35.78
C PHE A 55 -1.65 9.73 36.67
N GLU A 56 -2.23 10.88 36.59
CA GLU A 56 -1.89 12.01 37.47
C GLU A 56 -2.44 11.80 38.89
N TYR A 57 -3.63 11.20 38.97
CA TYR A 57 -4.31 10.92 40.22
C TYR A 57 -4.02 9.47 40.70
N SER A 58 -3.45 9.35 41.90
CA SER A 58 -3.04 8.05 42.46
C SER A 58 -4.19 7.06 42.61
N MET A 59 -5.39 7.55 42.97
CA MET A 59 -6.58 6.69 43.09
C MET A 59 -7.03 6.14 41.74
N HIS A 60 -6.96 6.92 40.67
CA HIS A 60 -7.25 6.43 39.32
C HIS A 60 -6.27 5.34 38.89
N TYR A 61 -4.98 5.47 39.25
CA TYR A 61 -3.99 4.43 39.03
C TYR A 61 -4.30 3.16 39.80
N GLY A 62 -4.70 3.26 41.09
CA GLY A 62 -5.13 2.12 41.89
C GLY A 62 -6.35 1.40 41.28
N LEU A 63 -7.35 2.14 40.83
CA LEU A 63 -8.52 1.58 40.12
C LEU A 63 -8.14 0.92 38.80
N TYR A 64 -7.22 1.51 38.03
CA TYR A 64 -6.69 0.87 36.83
C TYR A 64 -6.00 -0.46 37.13
N LEU A 65 -5.18 -0.55 38.18
CA LEU A 65 -4.53 -1.79 38.57
C LEU A 65 -5.54 -2.84 39.02
N ALA A 66 -6.58 -2.46 39.75
CA ALA A 66 -7.67 -3.36 40.14
C ALA A 66 -8.42 -3.89 38.91
N LEU A 67 -8.72 -3.02 37.95
CA LEU A 67 -9.36 -3.41 36.69
C LEU A 67 -8.47 -4.37 35.89
N LYS A 68 -7.15 -4.09 35.80
CA LYS A 68 -6.15 -4.94 35.14
C LYS A 68 -6.09 -6.33 35.78
N MET A 69 -6.01 -6.41 37.12
CA MET A 69 -6.00 -7.64 37.87
C MET A 69 -7.32 -8.44 37.64
N HIS A 70 -8.47 -7.78 37.70
CA HIS A 70 -9.76 -8.41 37.42
C HIS A 70 -9.79 -9.04 36.03
N ARG A 71 -9.32 -8.33 35.00
CA ARG A 71 -9.26 -8.82 33.62
C ARG A 71 -8.33 -10.02 33.47
N GLN A 72 -7.19 -10.01 34.17
CA GLN A 72 -6.26 -11.12 34.15
C GLN A 72 -6.87 -12.37 34.78
N LEU A 73 -7.50 -12.25 35.93
CA LEU A 73 -8.19 -13.37 36.58
C LEU A 73 -9.33 -13.97 35.71
N MET A 74 -10.08 -13.11 35.01
CA MET A 74 -11.13 -13.58 34.09
C MET A 74 -10.52 -14.34 32.90
N SER A 75 -9.42 -13.86 32.31
CA SER A 75 -8.75 -14.51 31.18
C SER A 75 -8.13 -15.87 31.58
N GLU A 76 -7.54 -15.97 32.77
CA GLU A 76 -7.01 -17.22 33.32
C GLU A 76 -8.16 -18.24 33.59
N GLY A 77 -9.35 -17.76 33.99
CA GLY A 77 -10.55 -18.56 34.15
C GLY A 77 -11.25 -18.91 32.82
N LYS A 78 -10.71 -18.52 31.67
CA LYS A 78 -11.30 -18.68 30.32
C LYS A 78 -12.72 -18.12 30.21
N GLN A 79 -12.99 -17.04 30.89
CA GLN A 79 -14.28 -16.35 30.81
C GLN A 79 -14.24 -15.28 29.71
N GLU A 80 -15.39 -15.06 29.08
CA GLU A 80 -15.53 -14.00 28.07
C GLU A 80 -15.36 -12.61 28.69
N PHE A 81 -15.02 -11.64 27.85
CA PHE A 81 -14.91 -10.25 28.27
C PHE A 81 -16.25 -9.72 28.80
N THR A 82 -16.25 -9.28 30.03
CA THR A 82 -17.42 -8.65 30.66
C THR A 82 -16.99 -7.37 31.37
N THR A 83 -17.92 -6.45 31.57
CA THR A 83 -17.68 -5.29 32.44
C THR A 83 -17.35 -5.76 33.86
N ALA A 84 -16.36 -5.13 34.48
CA ALA A 84 -16.01 -5.50 35.85
C ALA A 84 -17.11 -5.08 36.82
N SER A 85 -17.55 -6.02 37.63
CA SER A 85 -18.55 -5.77 38.68
C SER A 85 -17.90 -5.02 39.85
N GLU A 86 -18.73 -4.30 40.61
CA GLU A 86 -18.32 -3.63 41.84
C GLU A 86 -17.64 -4.59 42.83
N ALA A 87 -18.20 -5.76 43.01
CA ALA A 87 -17.65 -6.82 43.88
C ALA A 87 -16.29 -7.31 43.36
N GLY A 88 -16.13 -7.46 42.05
CA GLY A 88 -14.85 -7.85 41.41
C GLY A 88 -13.77 -6.81 41.59
N ILE A 89 -14.08 -5.55 41.42
CA ILE A 89 -13.11 -4.45 41.65
C ILE A 89 -12.74 -4.36 43.13
N ASN A 90 -13.71 -4.45 44.05
CA ASN A 90 -13.45 -4.42 45.48
C ASN A 90 -12.50 -5.57 45.91
N ALA A 91 -12.74 -6.79 45.44
CA ALA A 91 -11.86 -7.92 45.71
C ALA A 91 -10.42 -7.67 45.20
N CYS A 92 -10.26 -7.12 44.01
CA CYS A 92 -8.94 -6.80 43.44
C CYS A 92 -8.24 -5.66 44.18
N LEU A 93 -8.95 -4.63 44.62
CA LEU A 93 -8.41 -3.54 45.43
C LEU A 93 -7.88 -4.08 46.77
N TYR A 94 -8.66 -4.96 47.42
CA TYR A 94 -8.24 -5.61 48.68
C TYR A 94 -6.98 -6.44 48.48
N MET A 95 -6.87 -7.21 47.40
CA MET A 95 -5.66 -7.98 47.06
C MET A 95 -4.45 -7.07 46.82
N LEU A 96 -4.63 -5.94 46.15
CA LEU A 96 -3.57 -4.96 45.92
C LEU A 96 -3.08 -4.26 47.22
N ALA A 97 -4.00 -4.08 48.17
CA ALA A 97 -3.67 -3.50 49.47
C ALA A 97 -2.83 -4.46 50.36
N LEU A 98 -2.93 -5.77 50.12
CA LEU A 98 -2.16 -6.79 50.83
C LEU A 98 -0.76 -7.03 50.27
N GLU A 99 -0.37 -6.37 49.20
CA GLU A 99 0.97 -6.50 48.60
C GLU A 99 2.07 -5.94 49.55
N PRO A 100 3.29 -6.45 49.49
CA PRO A 100 4.41 -5.98 50.36
C PRO A 100 4.78 -4.50 50.15
N ARG A 101 4.39 -3.91 49.01
CA ARG A 101 4.52 -2.48 48.70
C ARG A 101 3.25 -2.03 48.03
N PRO A 102 2.19 -1.80 48.81
CA PRO A 102 0.87 -1.55 48.25
C PRO A 102 0.82 -0.18 47.54
N VAL A 103 0.19 -0.17 46.39
CA VAL A 103 -0.21 1.08 45.68
C VAL A 103 -1.56 1.55 46.21
N VAL A 104 -2.39 0.60 46.64
CA VAL A 104 -3.69 0.84 47.24
C VAL A 104 -3.56 0.76 48.75
N VAL A 105 -4.06 1.76 49.45
CA VAL A 105 -3.98 1.81 50.92
C VAL A 105 -5.27 1.24 51.48
N GLU A 106 -5.17 0.28 52.42
CA GLU A 106 -6.29 -0.47 52.99
C GLU A 106 -7.34 0.47 53.64
N GLU A 107 -6.88 1.49 54.32
CA GLU A 107 -7.73 2.47 55.01
C GLU A 107 -8.55 3.34 54.03
N GLN A 108 -8.20 3.36 52.75
CA GLN A 108 -8.85 4.13 51.68
C GLN A 108 -9.73 3.29 50.76
N LEU A 109 -9.92 2.01 51.01
CA LEU A 109 -10.70 1.12 50.13
C LEU A 109 -12.11 1.62 49.90
N ASP A 110 -12.78 2.17 50.91
CA ASP A 110 -14.13 2.75 50.75
C ASP A 110 -14.12 3.97 49.84
N GLU A 111 -13.07 4.81 49.88
CA GLU A 111 -12.91 5.97 49.01
C GLU A 111 -12.70 5.52 47.54
N TYR A 112 -11.88 4.48 47.29
CA TYR A 112 -11.69 3.87 45.99
C TYR A 112 -13.00 3.32 45.42
N MET A 113 -13.78 2.64 46.25
CA MET A 113 -15.06 2.07 45.84
C MET A 113 -16.11 3.16 45.56
N GLN A 114 -16.10 4.24 46.34
CA GLN A 114 -16.97 5.37 46.07
C GLN A 114 -16.61 6.04 44.74
N LEU A 115 -15.32 6.29 44.50
CA LEU A 115 -14.83 6.85 43.25
C LEU A 115 -15.19 5.94 42.05
N TRP A 116 -15.06 4.62 42.19
CA TRP A 116 -15.48 3.67 41.14
C TRP A 116 -16.98 3.78 40.81
N ARG A 117 -17.84 3.87 41.83
CA ARG A 117 -19.28 4.07 41.65
C ARG A 117 -19.58 5.38 40.92
N ASP A 118 -18.94 6.45 41.33
CA ASP A 118 -19.13 7.76 40.74
C ASP A 118 -18.70 7.76 39.25
N ILE A 119 -17.57 7.13 38.93
CA ILE A 119 -17.11 6.98 37.54
C ILE A 119 -18.13 6.19 36.72
N MET A 120 -18.62 5.06 37.22
CA MET A 120 -19.56 4.22 36.49
C MET A 120 -20.97 4.82 36.37
N GLN A 121 -21.36 5.71 37.28
CA GLN A 121 -22.65 6.43 37.22
C GLN A 121 -22.58 7.65 36.30
N ASN A 122 -21.45 8.37 36.30
CA ASN A 122 -21.29 9.65 35.61
C ASN A 122 -20.82 9.52 34.17
N ALA A 123 -20.14 8.41 33.80
CA ALA A 123 -19.63 8.17 32.47
C ALA A 123 -20.33 6.96 31.82
N THR A 124 -21.25 7.22 30.91
CA THR A 124 -21.80 6.15 30.06
C THR A 124 -20.73 5.64 29.09
N SER A 125 -20.85 4.38 28.65
CA SER A 125 -19.85 3.80 27.71
C SER A 125 -19.73 4.62 26.41
N ALA A 126 -20.81 5.17 25.92
CA ALA A 126 -20.84 6.00 24.71
C ALA A 126 -20.13 7.35 24.91
N ASP A 127 -20.39 8.02 26.04
CA ASP A 127 -19.75 9.29 26.35
C ASP A 127 -18.24 9.13 26.58
N ALA A 128 -17.87 8.12 27.38
CA ALA A 128 -16.47 7.78 27.63
C ALA A 128 -15.70 7.47 26.34
N LEU A 129 -16.27 6.66 25.44
CA LEU A 129 -15.66 6.35 24.15
C LEU A 129 -15.55 7.59 23.25
N ALA A 130 -16.58 8.43 23.15
CA ALA A 130 -16.55 9.63 22.32
C ALA A 130 -15.46 10.61 22.74
N VAL A 131 -15.22 10.74 24.06
CA VAL A 131 -14.17 11.62 24.60
C VAL A 131 -12.77 11.00 24.46
N VAL A 132 -12.63 9.71 24.76
CA VAL A 132 -11.31 9.05 24.88
C VAL A 132 -10.73 8.65 23.53
N THR A 133 -11.53 8.17 22.58
CA THR A 133 -11.04 7.63 21.31
C THR A 133 -10.14 8.60 20.53
N PRO A 134 -10.48 9.88 20.32
CA PRO A 134 -9.63 10.81 19.56
C PRO A 134 -8.28 11.09 20.22
N THR A 135 -8.24 11.12 21.56
CA THR A 135 -7.02 11.43 22.32
C THR A 135 -6.13 10.20 22.49
N TRP A 136 -6.73 9.02 22.60
CA TRP A 136 -6.02 7.77 22.78
C TRP A 136 -5.17 7.37 21.59
N GLN A 137 -5.64 7.59 20.40
CA GLN A 137 -4.87 7.29 19.19
C GLN A 137 -3.54 8.05 19.19
N VAL A 138 -3.58 9.34 19.50
CA VAL A 138 -2.35 10.17 19.57
C VAL A 138 -1.47 9.77 20.75
N TRP A 139 -2.08 9.51 21.92
CA TRP A 139 -1.35 9.06 23.10
C TRP A 139 -0.66 7.71 22.86
N LEU A 140 -1.36 6.74 22.30
CA LEU A 140 -0.84 5.42 21.97
C LEU A 140 0.31 5.50 20.96
N GLN A 141 0.20 6.38 19.95
CA GLN A 141 1.27 6.66 19.01
C GLN A 141 2.52 7.20 19.70
N ASN A 142 2.34 8.19 20.59
CA ASN A 142 3.43 8.77 21.34
C ASN A 142 4.10 7.74 22.27
N LYS A 143 3.32 6.91 22.94
CA LYS A 143 3.85 5.83 23.80
C LYS A 143 4.61 4.78 22.99
N LYS A 144 4.09 4.33 21.85
CA LYS A 144 4.77 3.41 20.94
C LYS A 144 6.08 4.01 20.43
N ALA A 145 6.08 5.30 20.06
CA ALA A 145 7.30 6.01 19.63
C ALA A 145 8.33 6.11 20.76
N GLN A 146 7.90 6.39 22.00
CA GLN A 146 8.78 6.42 23.18
C GLN A 146 9.38 5.04 23.49
N HIS A 147 8.57 3.98 23.42
CA HIS A 147 9.04 2.60 23.57
C HIS A 147 10.14 2.29 22.58
N LEU A 148 9.92 2.66 21.33
CA LEU A 148 10.86 2.41 20.24
C LEU A 148 12.14 3.23 20.38
N ALA A 149 12.04 4.53 20.67
CA ALA A 149 13.20 5.40 20.88
C ALA A 149 14.11 4.90 22.03
N LYS A 150 13.51 4.38 23.11
CA LYS A 150 14.26 3.79 24.22
C LYS A 150 14.96 2.49 23.83
N HIS A 151 14.33 1.64 23.00
CA HIS A 151 14.98 0.44 22.46
C HIS A 151 16.15 0.78 21.53
N LEU A 152 16.02 1.82 20.71
CA LEU A 152 17.09 2.30 19.82
C LEU A 152 18.31 2.87 20.57
N ALA A 153 18.09 3.51 21.72
CA ALA A 153 19.17 4.08 22.54
C ALA A 153 20.03 3.05 23.30
N ILE A 154 19.61 1.77 23.35
CA ILE A 154 20.28 0.71 24.13
C ILE A 154 21.17 -0.18 23.25
N THR A 155 21.08 -0.11 21.93
CA THR A 155 21.78 -1.02 21.01
C THR A 155 22.93 -0.34 20.28
N ASP A 156 24.15 -0.89 20.49
CA ASP A 156 25.34 -0.52 19.74
C ASP A 156 25.20 -0.88 18.23
N GLY A 157 25.79 -0.04 17.41
CA GLY A 157 25.77 0.12 15.96
C GLY A 157 25.56 -1.05 14.97
N GLU A 158 25.64 -2.31 15.38
CA GLU A 158 25.43 -3.46 14.46
C GLU A 158 23.95 -3.90 14.29
N GLN A 159 23.07 -3.50 15.20
CA GLN A 159 21.65 -3.85 15.14
C GLN A 159 20.75 -2.75 14.50
N SER A 160 21.35 -1.71 13.95
CA SER A 160 20.59 -0.55 13.41
C SER A 160 19.65 -0.89 12.23
N LYS A 161 19.96 -1.89 11.40
CA LYS A 161 19.09 -2.33 10.28
C LYS A 161 17.78 -2.94 10.78
N THR A 162 17.84 -3.84 11.74
CA THR A 162 16.65 -4.49 12.34
C THR A 162 15.76 -3.46 13.05
N HIS A 163 16.35 -2.38 13.56
CA HIS A 163 15.63 -1.31 14.23
C HIS A 163 14.93 -0.36 13.26
N ILE A 164 15.53 -0.07 12.10
CA ILE A 164 14.87 0.70 11.02
C ILE A 164 13.67 -0.08 10.46
N GLU A 165 13.80 -1.38 10.27
CA GLU A 165 12.69 -2.25 9.86
C GLU A 165 11.58 -2.30 10.91
N THR A 166 11.95 -2.31 12.20
CA THR A 166 10.99 -2.25 13.31
C THR A 166 10.32 -0.88 13.38
N LEU A 167 11.04 0.22 13.11
CA LEU A 167 10.48 1.57 12.99
C LEU A 167 9.48 1.68 11.84
N ALA A 168 9.84 1.17 10.67
CA ALA A 168 8.97 1.16 9.51
C ALA A 168 7.69 0.33 9.78
N ARG A 169 7.84 -0.84 10.42
CA ARG A 169 6.71 -1.69 10.81
C ARG A 169 5.82 -1.07 11.87
N VAL A 170 6.39 -0.31 12.81
CA VAL A 170 5.63 0.45 13.80
C VAL A 170 4.94 1.65 13.16
N GLN A 171 5.58 2.36 12.22
CA GLN A 171 4.91 3.41 11.44
C GLN A 171 3.76 2.86 10.59
N GLN A 172 3.92 1.68 9.96
CA GLN A 172 2.85 1.00 9.26
C GLN A 172 1.71 0.59 10.19
N ASN A 173 2.01 0.05 11.37
CA ASN A 173 1.01 -0.30 12.37
C ASN A 173 0.31 0.94 12.96
N ILE A 174 1.03 2.05 13.08
CA ILE A 174 0.46 3.34 13.49
C ILE A 174 -0.46 3.89 12.40
N ALA A 175 -0.06 3.84 11.14
CA ALA A 175 -0.89 4.25 10.00
C ALA A 175 -2.14 3.35 9.87
N ALA A 176 -2.00 2.04 10.06
CA ALA A 176 -3.11 1.09 10.07
C ALA A 176 -4.08 1.30 11.26
N ALA A 177 -3.57 1.74 12.43
CA ALA A 177 -4.40 2.02 13.60
C ALA A 177 -5.08 3.41 13.55
N THR A 178 -4.60 4.33 12.70
CA THR A 178 -5.21 5.65 12.49
C THR A 178 -6.25 5.68 11.38
N ASN A 179 -6.23 4.71 10.47
CA ASN A 179 -7.34 4.47 9.56
C ASN A 179 -8.40 3.66 10.32
N GLU A 180 -9.27 4.33 11.07
CA GLU A 180 -10.60 3.82 11.38
C GLU A 180 -11.46 3.81 10.10
N GLN A 181 -11.11 2.98 9.16
CA GLN A 181 -12.13 2.29 8.42
C GLN A 181 -12.68 1.25 9.40
N THR A 182 -13.85 1.52 9.95
CA THR A 182 -14.74 0.47 10.41
C THR A 182 -14.82 -0.51 9.25
N PHE A 183 -14.04 -1.59 9.31
CA PHE A 183 -14.22 -2.66 8.36
C PHE A 183 -15.61 -3.20 8.66
N GLU A 184 -16.58 -2.86 7.86
CA GLU A 184 -17.77 -3.65 7.71
C GLU A 184 -17.29 -5.01 7.20
N THR A 185 -16.97 -5.90 8.14
CA THR A 185 -16.41 -7.23 7.81
C THR A 185 -17.49 -8.22 7.40
N PHE A 186 -18.75 -7.84 7.56
CA PHE A 186 -19.90 -8.69 7.26
C PHE A 186 -20.87 -7.97 6.33
N PHE A 187 -21.15 -8.59 5.19
CA PHE A 187 -22.17 -8.14 4.25
C PHE A 187 -23.24 -9.23 4.13
N THR A 188 -24.50 -8.83 4.09
CA THR A 188 -25.61 -9.73 3.77
C THR A 188 -25.85 -9.78 2.26
N LEU A 189 -26.44 -10.86 1.76
CA LEU A 189 -26.86 -10.91 0.35
C LEU A 189 -27.86 -9.81 -0.03
N GLN A 190 -28.62 -9.30 0.93
CA GLN A 190 -29.53 -8.17 0.70
C GLN A 190 -28.78 -6.88 0.36
N GLU A 191 -27.58 -6.67 0.91
CA GLU A 191 -26.73 -5.51 0.61
C GLU A 191 -26.11 -5.59 -0.78
N SER A 192 -26.14 -6.77 -1.42
CA SER A 192 -25.66 -6.93 -2.81
C SER A 192 -26.45 -6.12 -3.82
N GLU A 193 -27.69 -5.72 -3.53
CA GLU A 193 -28.49 -4.82 -4.37
C GLU A 193 -27.89 -3.40 -4.45
N ASN A 194 -27.05 -3.03 -3.50
CA ASN A 194 -26.37 -1.73 -3.43
C ASN A 194 -24.92 -1.78 -3.94
N LEU A 195 -24.45 -2.93 -4.41
CA LEU A 195 -23.10 -3.03 -4.98
C LEU A 195 -23.01 -2.21 -6.26
N GLN A 196 -22.12 -1.23 -6.26
CA GLN A 196 -21.81 -0.47 -7.46
C GLN A 196 -20.96 -1.32 -8.41
N GLU A 197 -21.20 -1.16 -9.71
CA GLU A 197 -20.35 -1.75 -10.73
C GLU A 197 -18.90 -1.28 -10.54
N VAL A 198 -17.96 -2.23 -10.48
CA VAL A 198 -16.53 -1.91 -10.35
C VAL A 198 -16.08 -1.22 -11.64
N GLU A 199 -15.59 0.01 -11.53
CA GLU A 199 -15.01 0.74 -12.65
C GLU A 199 -13.83 -0.04 -13.22
N ARG A 200 -13.89 -0.38 -14.52
CA ARG A 200 -12.84 -1.12 -15.21
C ARG A 200 -12.06 -0.26 -16.18
N PHE A 201 -10.79 -0.54 -16.25
CA PHE A 201 -9.83 0.16 -17.09
C PHE A 201 -9.33 -0.80 -18.17
N PRO A 202 -9.70 -0.60 -19.44
CA PRO A 202 -9.17 -1.41 -20.52
C PRO A 202 -7.68 -1.11 -20.72
N MET A 203 -6.82 -2.14 -20.62
CA MET A 203 -5.40 -1.99 -20.96
C MET A 203 -5.26 -1.63 -22.42
N SER A 204 -4.53 -0.55 -22.72
CA SER A 204 -4.39 -0.08 -24.13
C SER A 204 -5.73 -0.01 -24.89
N PRO A 205 -6.64 0.92 -24.48
CA PRO A 205 -8.03 0.94 -24.98
C PRO A 205 -8.17 1.14 -26.49
N ARG A 206 -7.14 1.68 -27.14
CA ARG A 206 -7.15 1.92 -28.60
C ARG A 206 -6.82 0.70 -29.43
N THR A 207 -6.23 -0.34 -28.83
CA THR A 207 -5.62 -1.43 -29.62
C THR A 207 -5.86 -2.83 -29.11
N TRP A 208 -6.17 -3.05 -27.83
CA TRP A 208 -6.25 -4.40 -27.25
C TRP A 208 -7.69 -4.81 -26.92
N GLY A 209 -8.62 -4.63 -27.86
CA GLY A 209 -10.04 -4.90 -27.65
C GLY A 209 -10.32 -6.31 -27.12
N THR A 210 -9.93 -7.33 -27.88
CA THR A 210 -10.13 -8.76 -27.52
C THR A 210 -9.42 -9.16 -26.23
N PHE A 211 -8.23 -8.60 -25.97
CA PHE A 211 -7.53 -8.81 -24.72
C PHE A 211 -8.34 -8.26 -23.54
N ASN A 212 -8.85 -7.04 -23.65
CA ASN A 212 -9.67 -6.42 -22.62
C ASN A 212 -11.02 -7.13 -22.41
N GLU A 213 -11.66 -7.59 -23.47
CA GLU A 213 -12.87 -8.40 -23.39
C GLU A 213 -12.64 -9.68 -22.57
N SER A 214 -11.50 -10.37 -22.77
CA SER A 214 -11.14 -11.55 -21.98
C SER A 214 -10.97 -11.29 -20.50
N LEU A 215 -10.66 -10.06 -20.13
CA LEU A 215 -10.54 -9.60 -18.76
C LEU A 215 -11.86 -9.03 -18.19
N GLY A 216 -12.98 -9.16 -18.92
CA GLY A 216 -14.26 -8.56 -18.51
C GLY A 216 -14.28 -7.04 -18.62
N GLY A 217 -13.60 -6.48 -19.62
CA GLY A 217 -13.50 -5.04 -19.87
C GLY A 217 -12.21 -4.39 -19.40
N GLY A 218 -11.23 -5.19 -18.96
CA GLY A 218 -9.94 -4.73 -18.45
C GLY A 218 -9.71 -5.11 -16.99
N PHE A 219 -9.00 -4.29 -16.24
CA PHE A 219 -8.77 -4.50 -14.80
C PHE A 219 -9.46 -3.39 -13.99
N GLY A 220 -9.84 -3.71 -12.76
CA GLY A 220 -10.65 -2.82 -11.93
C GLY A 220 -9.83 -2.00 -10.93
N ARG A 221 -10.49 -1.04 -10.29
CA ARG A 221 -10.00 -0.46 -9.04
C ARG A 221 -9.83 -1.56 -8.01
N LYS A 222 -8.89 -1.38 -7.08
CA LYS A 222 -8.52 -2.36 -6.06
C LYS A 222 -7.98 -3.68 -6.64
N GLU A 223 -7.66 -3.70 -7.94
CA GLU A 223 -7.03 -4.85 -8.60
C GLU A 223 -5.56 -4.57 -8.92
N HIS A 224 -4.72 -5.61 -8.78
CA HIS A 224 -3.33 -5.61 -9.19
C HIS A 224 -3.16 -6.51 -10.41
N ALA A 225 -2.57 -6.00 -11.49
CA ALA A 225 -2.19 -6.74 -12.68
C ALA A 225 -0.66 -6.91 -12.75
N LEU A 226 -0.21 -8.13 -13.06
CA LEU A 226 1.19 -8.49 -13.19
C LEU A 226 1.51 -8.89 -14.63
N GLY A 227 2.38 -8.12 -15.30
CA GLY A 227 2.96 -8.45 -16.58
C GLY A 227 4.31 -9.17 -16.45
N VAL A 228 4.53 -10.26 -17.15
CA VAL A 228 5.79 -11.02 -17.10
C VAL A 228 6.39 -11.12 -18.50
N ALA A 229 7.64 -10.69 -18.68
CA ALA A 229 8.33 -10.79 -19.95
C ALA A 229 9.84 -11.05 -19.76
N PRO A 230 10.52 -11.70 -20.73
CA PRO A 230 11.97 -11.82 -20.70
C PRO A 230 12.67 -10.46 -20.78
N SER A 231 13.96 -10.44 -20.52
CA SER A 231 14.78 -9.25 -20.79
C SER A 231 14.71 -8.91 -22.29
N GLY A 232 14.49 -7.61 -22.60
CA GLY A 232 14.26 -7.17 -23.98
C GLY A 232 12.89 -7.57 -24.58
N GLY A 233 12.02 -8.25 -23.81
CA GLY A 233 10.69 -8.70 -24.27
C GLY A 233 9.61 -7.61 -24.31
N GLY A 234 9.97 -6.32 -24.17
CA GLY A 234 9.05 -5.21 -24.35
C GLY A 234 8.25 -4.78 -23.10
N LYS A 235 8.69 -5.16 -21.87
CA LYS A 235 8.05 -4.71 -20.62
C LYS A 235 7.79 -3.20 -20.59
N THR A 236 8.85 -2.41 -20.75
CA THR A 236 8.78 -0.94 -20.74
C THR A 236 7.95 -0.39 -21.91
N VAL A 237 7.99 -1.04 -23.09
CA VAL A 237 7.15 -0.66 -24.24
C VAL A 237 5.68 -0.83 -23.87
N MET A 238 5.32 -1.97 -23.29
CA MET A 238 3.96 -2.25 -22.85
C MET A 238 3.53 -1.30 -21.72
N ALA A 239 4.37 -1.10 -20.71
CA ALA A 239 4.10 -0.17 -19.62
C ALA A 239 3.80 1.24 -20.15
N CYS A 240 4.63 1.73 -21.09
CA CYS A 240 4.43 3.02 -21.74
C CYS A 240 3.16 3.06 -22.59
N GLN A 241 2.84 1.98 -23.34
CA GLN A 241 1.63 1.92 -24.15
C GLN A 241 0.39 1.98 -23.25
N ILE A 242 0.32 1.15 -22.20
CA ILE A 242 -0.82 1.15 -21.26
C ILE A 242 -0.96 2.53 -20.63
N ALA A 243 0.10 3.06 -19.99
CA ALA A 243 0.07 4.35 -19.32
C ALA A 243 -0.33 5.49 -20.25
N GLY A 244 0.29 5.54 -21.43
CA GLY A 244 0.05 6.58 -22.42
C GLY A 244 -1.38 6.55 -22.96
N GLU A 245 -1.89 5.38 -23.36
CA GLU A 245 -3.24 5.27 -23.91
C GLU A 245 -4.32 5.53 -22.86
N MET A 246 -4.08 5.12 -21.60
CA MET A 246 -4.97 5.41 -20.48
C MET A 246 -5.03 6.91 -20.18
N ALA A 247 -3.87 7.57 -20.09
CA ALA A 247 -3.80 9.01 -19.89
C ALA A 247 -4.43 9.79 -21.07
N TYR A 248 -4.20 9.32 -22.31
CA TYR A 248 -4.80 9.90 -23.49
C TYR A 248 -6.33 9.73 -23.52
N ALA A 249 -6.85 8.65 -22.94
CA ALA A 249 -8.28 8.39 -22.73
C ALA A 249 -8.89 9.17 -21.54
N GLY A 250 -8.11 10.01 -20.86
CA GLY A 250 -8.60 10.87 -19.78
C GLY A 250 -8.43 10.30 -18.38
N ARG A 251 -7.67 9.21 -18.19
CA ARG A 251 -7.37 8.64 -16.87
C ARG A 251 -6.14 9.28 -16.25
N ASN A 252 -6.13 9.40 -14.94
CA ASN A 252 -5.02 9.95 -14.18
C ASN A 252 -4.04 8.84 -13.79
N VAL A 253 -2.82 8.89 -14.30
CA VAL A 253 -1.83 7.83 -14.22
C VAL A 253 -0.58 8.31 -13.49
N LEU A 254 -0.12 7.53 -12.51
CA LEU A 254 1.23 7.61 -11.95
C LEU A 254 2.07 6.50 -12.59
N PHE A 255 3.13 6.88 -13.30
CA PHE A 255 4.11 5.97 -13.88
C PHE A 255 5.42 6.07 -13.10
N VAL A 256 5.81 4.99 -12.44
CA VAL A 256 7.08 4.89 -11.69
C VAL A 256 8.05 4.06 -12.50
N SER A 257 9.16 4.66 -12.92
CA SER A 257 10.23 3.96 -13.63
C SER A 257 11.44 3.74 -12.74
N THR A 258 11.86 2.49 -12.64
CA THR A 258 13.03 2.10 -11.86
C THR A 258 14.29 1.89 -12.70
N GLU A 259 14.16 1.86 -14.03
CA GLU A 259 15.23 1.48 -14.95
C GLU A 259 15.63 2.60 -15.91
N GLU A 260 14.68 3.32 -16.46
CA GLU A 260 14.95 4.35 -17.47
C GLU A 260 14.51 5.75 -17.02
N PRO A 261 15.32 6.80 -17.25
CA PRO A 261 14.96 8.18 -16.91
C PRO A 261 13.93 8.76 -17.89
N PHE A 262 13.29 9.87 -17.51
CA PHE A 262 12.17 10.48 -18.24
C PHE A 262 12.50 10.82 -19.69
N ASP A 263 13.73 11.28 -19.97
CA ASP A 263 14.18 11.62 -21.32
C ASP A 263 14.22 10.43 -22.29
N ARG A 264 14.29 9.21 -21.77
CA ARG A 264 14.17 7.96 -22.55
C ARG A 264 12.73 7.44 -22.63
N ILE A 265 11.94 7.70 -21.62
CA ILE A 265 10.54 7.24 -21.54
C ILE A 265 9.59 8.17 -22.33
N ALA A 266 9.75 9.49 -22.22
CA ALA A 266 8.88 10.44 -22.91
C ALA A 266 8.81 10.25 -24.44
N PRO A 267 9.92 9.98 -25.17
CA PRO A 267 9.85 9.69 -26.60
C PRO A 267 9.01 8.45 -26.93
N ARG A 268 8.94 7.45 -26.03
CA ARG A 268 8.12 6.25 -26.25
C ARG A 268 6.63 6.56 -26.20
N PHE A 269 6.21 7.38 -25.22
CA PHE A 269 4.82 7.85 -25.16
C PHE A 269 4.41 8.57 -26.43
N ILE A 270 5.24 9.52 -26.89
CA ILE A 270 4.96 10.31 -28.08
C ILE A 270 4.88 9.43 -29.32
N SER A 271 5.82 8.52 -29.50
CA SER A 271 5.84 7.62 -30.65
C SER A 271 4.62 6.70 -30.64
N CYS A 272 4.33 6.05 -29.53
CA CYS A 272 3.20 5.14 -29.37
C CYS A 272 1.87 5.83 -29.69
N LEU A 273 1.61 6.98 -29.11
CA LEU A 273 0.34 7.67 -29.21
C LEU A 273 0.12 8.36 -30.57
N SER A 274 1.21 8.73 -31.25
CA SER A 274 1.15 9.36 -32.57
C SER A 274 0.77 8.37 -33.67
N PHE A 275 0.92 7.06 -33.42
CA PHE A 275 0.67 6.04 -34.44
C PHE A 275 -0.81 6.01 -34.86
N ASN A 276 -1.03 6.13 -36.13
CA ASN A 276 -2.33 6.03 -36.79
C ASN A 276 -2.15 5.66 -38.27
N SER A 277 -3.25 5.54 -39.02
CA SER A 277 -3.22 5.18 -40.43
C SER A 277 -2.58 6.25 -41.36
N ASN A 278 -2.35 7.45 -40.83
CA ASN A 278 -1.72 8.53 -41.60
C ASN A 278 -0.21 8.66 -41.25
N PRO A 279 0.69 8.24 -42.14
CA PRO A 279 2.12 8.28 -41.89
C PRO A 279 2.68 9.71 -41.72
N ASP A 280 1.96 10.75 -42.25
CA ASP A 280 2.39 12.13 -42.11
C ASP A 280 2.23 12.69 -40.70
N THR A 281 1.31 12.12 -39.92
CA THR A 281 1.08 12.51 -38.53
C THR A 281 1.82 11.61 -37.54
N SER A 282 2.11 10.38 -37.93
CA SER A 282 2.82 9.40 -37.08
C SER A 282 4.28 9.80 -36.86
N ILE A 283 4.75 9.69 -35.63
CA ILE A 283 6.09 10.06 -35.19
C ILE A 283 6.89 8.81 -34.84
N PRO A 284 7.67 8.24 -35.78
CA PRO A 284 8.51 7.08 -35.48
C PRO A 284 9.50 7.36 -34.34
N TYR A 285 9.74 6.38 -33.47
CA TYR A 285 10.62 6.51 -32.31
C TYR A 285 12.03 7.01 -32.66
N ARG A 286 12.58 6.57 -33.78
CA ARG A 286 13.90 7.03 -34.30
C ARG A 286 14.00 8.55 -34.50
N LEU A 287 12.88 9.25 -34.72
CA LEU A 287 12.87 10.71 -34.90
C LEU A 287 13.01 11.47 -33.60
N VAL A 288 12.65 10.88 -32.47
CA VAL A 288 12.58 11.52 -31.14
C VAL A 288 13.56 10.93 -30.13
N LYS A 289 14.00 9.68 -30.31
CA LYS A 289 14.93 8.98 -29.43
C LYS A 289 16.24 9.74 -29.24
N GLY A 290 16.62 10.00 -27.98
CA GLY A 290 17.89 10.58 -27.59
C GLY A 290 18.10 12.04 -28.04
N LYS A 291 17.04 12.72 -28.45
CA LYS A 291 17.12 14.12 -28.87
C LYS A 291 16.60 15.03 -27.75
N PRO A 292 17.42 15.93 -27.19
CA PRO A 292 16.90 16.97 -26.32
C PRO A 292 16.01 17.91 -27.15
N ASN A 293 14.92 18.38 -26.56
CA ASN A 293 13.94 19.26 -27.23
C ASN A 293 13.48 18.73 -28.59
N PHE A 294 13.13 17.44 -28.66
CA PHE A 294 12.74 16.76 -29.91
C PHE A 294 11.59 17.46 -30.65
N GLU A 295 10.83 18.35 -29.98
CA GLU A 295 9.85 19.23 -30.64
C GLU A 295 10.45 20.01 -31.80
N SER A 296 11.68 20.47 -31.67
CA SER A 296 12.39 21.25 -32.71
C SER A 296 12.70 20.44 -33.98
N TYR A 297 12.67 19.12 -33.90
CA TYR A 297 12.88 18.21 -35.04
C TYR A 297 11.57 17.80 -35.75
N LEU A 298 10.42 18.23 -35.22
CA LEU A 298 9.12 17.94 -35.77
C LEU A 298 8.58 19.16 -36.54
N THR A 299 8.00 18.91 -37.70
CA THR A 299 7.42 19.95 -38.56
C THR A 299 6.02 19.58 -39.02
N GLY A 300 5.25 20.58 -39.47
CA GLY A 300 3.93 20.36 -40.05
C GLY A 300 2.97 19.54 -39.19
N LYS A 301 2.39 18.51 -39.79
CA LYS A 301 1.37 17.65 -39.16
C LYS A 301 1.91 16.87 -37.95
N ARG A 302 3.20 16.46 -37.95
CA ARG A 302 3.84 15.78 -36.81
C ARG A 302 4.00 16.70 -35.61
N LEU A 303 4.34 17.95 -35.82
CA LEU A 303 4.39 18.94 -34.73
C LEU A 303 3.02 19.20 -34.14
N ALA A 304 1.98 19.29 -34.97
CA ALA A 304 0.60 19.42 -34.50
C ALA A 304 0.16 18.21 -33.66
N MET A 305 0.46 16.99 -34.12
CA MET A 305 0.18 15.76 -33.39
C MET A 305 0.92 15.72 -32.03
N PHE A 306 2.20 16.09 -32.00
CA PHE A 306 2.98 16.18 -30.76
C PHE A 306 2.32 17.14 -29.76
N LYS A 307 1.93 18.34 -30.22
CA LYS A 307 1.27 19.34 -29.37
C LYS A 307 -0.06 18.84 -28.80
N GLU A 308 -0.84 18.11 -29.60
CA GLU A 308 -2.07 17.47 -29.17
C GLU A 308 -1.80 16.42 -28.07
N ILE A 309 -0.85 15.50 -28.31
CA ILE A 309 -0.47 14.47 -27.35
C ILE A 309 -0.01 15.14 -26.05
N ARG A 310 0.88 16.12 -26.11
CA ARG A 310 1.38 16.84 -24.93
C ARG A 310 0.25 17.51 -24.14
N LYS A 311 -0.71 18.12 -24.84
CA LYS A 311 -1.89 18.76 -24.22
C LYS A 311 -2.76 17.75 -23.46
N LYS A 312 -2.94 16.54 -24.00
CA LYS A 312 -3.76 15.50 -23.38
C LYS A 312 -3.03 14.78 -22.24
N LEU A 313 -1.76 14.44 -22.42
CA LEU A 313 -0.96 13.70 -21.43
C LEU A 313 -0.51 14.56 -20.27
N GLY A 314 -0.10 15.81 -20.54
CA GLY A 314 0.54 16.66 -19.54
C GLY A 314 -0.19 16.75 -18.20
N PRO A 315 -1.50 16.97 -18.17
CA PRO A 315 -2.26 17.02 -16.93
C PRO A 315 -2.59 15.64 -16.34
N ARG A 316 -2.43 14.54 -17.09
CA ARG A 316 -2.96 13.21 -16.78
C ARG A 316 -1.89 12.15 -16.45
N LEU A 317 -0.64 12.41 -16.80
CA LEU A 317 0.45 11.46 -16.63
C LEU A 317 1.54 12.06 -15.75
N LEU A 318 1.64 11.56 -14.53
CA LEU A 318 2.75 11.85 -13.64
C LEU A 318 3.83 10.78 -13.79
N TYR A 319 5.08 11.22 -13.80
CA TYR A 319 6.23 10.35 -13.90
C TYR A 319 7.12 10.48 -12.65
N ALA A 320 7.37 9.37 -11.97
CA ALA A 320 8.31 9.30 -10.86
C ALA A 320 9.60 8.57 -11.32
N ASN A 321 10.74 9.25 -11.17
CA ASN A 321 12.03 8.72 -11.56
C ASN A 321 12.73 8.02 -10.38
N TRP A 322 12.79 6.69 -10.42
CA TRP A 322 13.44 5.85 -9.43
C TRP A 322 14.74 5.21 -9.95
N THR A 323 15.34 5.78 -10.98
CA THR A 323 16.59 5.22 -11.56
C THR A 323 17.84 5.43 -10.68
N GLY A 324 17.71 6.09 -9.54
CA GLY A 324 18.82 6.40 -8.64
C GLY A 324 19.72 7.55 -9.12
N HIS A 325 19.49 8.10 -10.32
CA HIS A 325 20.24 9.23 -10.85
C HIS A 325 19.36 10.49 -10.84
N ILE A 326 19.53 11.33 -9.83
CA ILE A 326 19.01 12.70 -9.83
C ILE A 326 20.11 13.57 -10.41
N ALA A 327 19.80 14.34 -11.43
CA ALA A 327 20.75 15.05 -12.30
C ALA A 327 21.75 16.01 -11.61
N ASN A 328 21.66 16.23 -10.30
CA ASN A 328 22.53 17.13 -9.54
C ASN A 328 22.97 16.60 -8.17
N GLU A 329 22.71 15.34 -7.81
CA GLU A 329 23.14 14.80 -6.52
C GLU A 329 24.25 13.76 -6.71
N ALA A 330 25.35 13.93 -5.99
CA ALA A 330 26.50 13.03 -6.00
C ALA A 330 26.25 11.68 -5.32
N VAL A 331 25.05 11.45 -4.80
CA VAL A 331 24.65 10.22 -4.10
C VAL A 331 23.47 9.59 -4.84
N ALA A 332 23.70 8.40 -5.40
CA ALA A 332 22.63 7.58 -5.95
C ALA A 332 21.67 7.17 -4.83
N ARG A 333 20.44 7.70 -4.84
CA ARG A 333 19.41 7.29 -3.89
C ARG A 333 18.87 5.93 -4.33
N LYS A 334 18.96 4.94 -3.46
CA LYS A 334 18.25 3.66 -3.64
C LYS A 334 16.82 3.83 -3.13
N TYR A 335 15.87 3.52 -3.96
CA TYR A 335 14.45 3.47 -3.59
C TYR A 335 14.09 2.06 -3.15
N ASP A 336 13.29 1.96 -2.10
CA ASP A 336 12.66 0.73 -1.64
C ASP A 336 11.18 0.74 -2.05
N ILE A 337 10.58 -0.45 -2.18
CA ILE A 337 9.17 -0.58 -2.52
C ILE A 337 8.24 0.13 -1.51
N THR A 338 8.70 0.32 -0.26
CA THR A 338 7.98 1.08 0.76
C THR A 338 7.92 2.58 0.47
N ASP A 339 8.87 3.12 -0.30
CA ASP A 339 8.86 4.52 -0.74
C ASP A 339 7.70 4.80 -1.72
N LEU A 340 7.13 3.75 -2.35
CA LEU A 340 6.07 3.89 -3.34
C LEU A 340 4.81 4.55 -2.76
N ASN A 341 4.52 4.35 -1.48
CA ASN A 341 3.39 5.01 -0.83
C ASN A 341 3.51 6.53 -0.88
N ALA A 342 4.70 7.05 -0.59
CA ALA A 342 4.93 8.50 -0.62
C ALA A 342 4.77 9.08 -2.03
N GLU A 343 5.12 8.30 -3.09
CA GLU A 343 4.87 8.71 -4.47
C GLU A 343 3.38 8.70 -4.80
N VAL A 344 2.67 7.65 -4.40
CA VAL A 344 1.21 7.55 -4.61
C VAL A 344 0.48 8.67 -3.88
N GLU A 345 0.82 8.95 -2.63
CA GLU A 345 0.23 10.05 -1.86
C GLU A 345 0.51 11.42 -2.50
N ARG A 346 1.70 11.62 -3.04
CA ARG A 346 2.03 12.87 -3.78
C ARG A 346 1.19 13.00 -5.05
N ALA A 347 1.02 11.89 -5.79
CA ALA A 347 0.18 11.88 -6.98
C ALA A 347 -1.29 12.12 -6.65
N ILE A 348 -1.82 11.52 -5.58
CA ILE A 348 -3.18 11.77 -5.09
C ILE A 348 -3.37 13.25 -4.78
N LYS A 349 -2.50 13.84 -3.97
CA LYS A 349 -2.56 15.28 -3.63
C LYS A 349 -2.51 16.18 -4.87
N HIS A 350 -1.72 15.79 -5.87
CA HIS A 350 -1.64 16.54 -7.14
C HIS A 350 -2.98 16.53 -7.88
N PHE A 351 -3.61 15.36 -8.04
CA PHE A 351 -4.88 15.25 -8.74
C PHE A 351 -6.06 15.83 -7.93
N GLU A 352 -6.06 15.67 -6.61
CA GLU A 352 -7.05 16.29 -5.73
C GLU A 352 -7.02 17.83 -5.83
N ALA A 353 -5.83 18.43 -5.95
CA ALA A 353 -5.70 19.86 -6.18
C ALA A 353 -6.31 20.34 -7.52
N LEU A 354 -6.51 19.41 -8.47
CA LEU A 354 -7.19 19.65 -9.74
C LEU A 354 -8.68 19.28 -9.71
N GLY A 355 -9.20 18.83 -8.55
CA GLY A 355 -10.57 18.33 -8.40
C GLY A 355 -10.77 16.94 -9.02
N GLU A 356 -9.70 16.17 -9.15
CA GLU A 356 -9.68 14.85 -9.79
C GLU A 356 -9.10 13.81 -8.82
N ARG A 357 -9.14 12.52 -9.18
CA ARG A 357 -8.55 11.44 -8.40
C ARG A 357 -7.50 10.68 -9.23
N LEU A 358 -6.54 10.06 -8.56
CA LEU A 358 -5.63 9.10 -9.18
C LEU A 358 -6.42 7.83 -9.57
N ASP A 359 -6.22 7.34 -10.80
CA ASP A 359 -6.89 6.15 -11.30
C ASP A 359 -5.96 4.92 -11.30
N ILE A 360 -4.71 5.12 -11.74
CA ILE A 360 -3.83 4.01 -12.09
C ILE A 360 -2.42 4.28 -11.60
N VAL A 361 -1.78 3.26 -11.02
CA VAL A 361 -0.36 3.24 -10.65
C VAL A 361 0.35 2.17 -11.44
N ILE A 362 1.41 2.53 -12.16
CA ILE A 362 2.23 1.60 -12.94
C ILE A 362 3.66 1.62 -12.43
N LEU A 363 4.21 0.43 -12.11
CA LEU A 363 5.60 0.25 -11.70
C LEU A 363 6.37 -0.56 -12.75
N ASP A 364 7.31 0.06 -13.41
CA ASP A 364 8.20 -0.56 -14.41
C ASP A 364 9.64 -0.53 -13.86
N TRP A 365 10.11 -1.59 -13.22
CA TRP A 365 9.60 -2.92 -12.90
C TRP A 365 9.90 -3.32 -11.43
N LEU A 366 9.33 -4.41 -10.93
CA LEU A 366 9.46 -4.83 -9.54
C LEU A 366 10.91 -5.09 -9.10
N GLY A 367 11.75 -5.65 -9.97
CA GLY A 367 13.08 -6.12 -9.60
C GLY A 367 14.10 -5.03 -9.29
N ALA A 368 13.92 -3.81 -9.76
CA ALA A 368 14.83 -2.71 -9.45
C ALA A 368 14.39 -1.88 -8.23
N ALA A 369 13.16 -2.07 -7.74
CA ALA A 369 12.63 -1.45 -6.53
C ALA A 369 13.09 -2.16 -5.23
N LEU A 370 14.15 -2.98 -5.29
CA LEU A 370 14.57 -3.90 -4.24
C LEU A 370 15.87 -3.48 -3.54
N GLY A 371 16.01 -2.26 -3.23
CA GLY A 371 17.02 -1.47 -2.50
C GLY A 371 18.28 -2.10 -1.87
N ASP A 372 18.38 -3.39 -1.58
CA ASP A 372 19.41 -3.89 -0.65
C ASP A 372 20.60 -4.65 -1.27
N GLY A 373 20.60 -4.89 -2.58
CA GLY A 373 21.73 -5.57 -3.23
C GLY A 373 21.99 -7.01 -2.77
N SER A 374 21.06 -7.66 -2.08
CA SER A 374 21.14 -9.06 -1.68
C SER A 374 21.28 -9.96 -2.90
N THR A 375 22.32 -10.80 -2.92
CA THR A 375 22.59 -11.77 -3.97
C THR A 375 22.07 -13.18 -3.64
N ASP A 376 21.56 -13.37 -2.43
CA ASP A 376 21.00 -14.66 -2.00
C ASP A 376 19.61 -14.87 -2.62
N GLN A 377 19.44 -16.00 -3.30
CA GLN A 377 18.24 -16.33 -4.07
C GLN A 377 16.99 -16.50 -3.20
N SER A 378 17.14 -16.94 -1.95
CA SER A 378 16.05 -17.02 -0.98
C SER A 378 15.55 -15.63 -0.56
N SER A 379 16.48 -14.73 -0.32
CA SER A 379 16.20 -13.31 0.00
C SER A 379 15.52 -12.62 -1.18
N LEU A 380 15.97 -12.83 -2.41
CA LEU A 380 15.35 -12.28 -3.62
C LEU A 380 13.88 -12.71 -3.76
N THR A 381 13.59 -14.01 -3.54
CA THR A 381 12.20 -14.51 -3.60
C THR A 381 11.28 -13.79 -2.60
N ILE A 382 11.74 -13.61 -1.37
CA ILE A 382 10.98 -12.91 -0.32
C ILE A 382 10.74 -11.44 -0.72
N ILE A 383 11.77 -10.77 -1.23
CA ILE A 383 11.72 -9.37 -1.62
C ILE A 383 10.76 -9.16 -2.79
N TYR A 384 10.81 -10.01 -3.83
CA TYR A 384 9.87 -9.94 -4.95
C TYR A 384 8.41 -10.14 -4.52
N ASN A 385 8.16 -11.10 -3.62
CA ASN A 385 6.82 -11.33 -3.07
C ASN A 385 6.33 -10.13 -2.26
N LYS A 386 7.19 -9.52 -1.43
CA LYS A 386 6.87 -8.28 -0.71
C LYS A 386 6.50 -7.14 -1.66
N ALA A 387 7.26 -6.97 -2.75
CA ALA A 387 7.00 -5.94 -3.73
C ALA A 387 5.65 -6.13 -4.45
N ALA A 388 5.31 -7.35 -4.84
CA ALA A 388 4.02 -7.65 -5.45
C ALA A 388 2.85 -7.52 -4.46
N SER A 389 3.05 -7.98 -3.21
CA SER A 389 2.07 -7.78 -2.13
C SER A 389 1.83 -6.28 -1.91
N ARG A 390 2.90 -5.46 -1.89
CA ARG A 390 2.76 -4.02 -1.71
C ARG A 390 1.99 -3.35 -2.85
N MET A 391 2.19 -3.76 -4.11
CA MET A 391 1.41 -3.28 -5.24
C MET A 391 -0.09 -3.59 -5.10
N LYS A 392 -0.42 -4.79 -4.60
CA LYS A 392 -1.79 -5.16 -4.27
C LYS A 392 -2.35 -4.33 -3.13
N ASP A 393 -1.59 -4.14 -2.04
CA ASP A 393 -2.01 -3.32 -0.90
C ASP A 393 -2.29 -1.88 -1.33
N ILE A 394 -1.40 -1.28 -2.14
CA ILE A 394 -1.59 0.05 -2.73
C ILE A 394 -2.91 0.11 -3.52
N SER A 395 -3.21 -0.91 -4.32
CA SER A 395 -4.46 -0.91 -5.09
C SER A 395 -5.69 -0.83 -4.20
N ILE A 396 -5.67 -1.51 -3.06
CA ILE A 396 -6.78 -1.57 -2.10
C ILE A 396 -6.84 -0.31 -1.23
N GLU A 397 -5.68 0.09 -0.65
CA GLU A 397 -5.58 1.22 0.28
C GLU A 397 -5.97 2.56 -0.35
N TYR A 398 -5.56 2.78 -1.60
CA TYR A 398 -5.78 4.05 -2.30
C TYR A 398 -6.90 4.01 -3.35
N ASP A 399 -7.65 2.90 -3.41
CA ASP A 399 -8.73 2.71 -4.39
C ASP A 399 -8.29 3.01 -5.84
N VAL A 400 -7.14 2.46 -6.23
CA VAL A 400 -6.56 2.60 -7.57
C VAL A 400 -6.43 1.25 -8.27
N ALA A 401 -6.28 1.27 -9.57
CA ALA A 401 -5.82 0.11 -10.32
C ALA A 401 -4.28 0.10 -10.33
N ALA A 402 -3.64 -1.03 -10.02
CA ALA A 402 -2.19 -1.15 -9.99
C ALA A 402 -1.68 -2.12 -11.04
N ILE A 403 -0.59 -1.76 -11.72
CA ILE A 403 0.08 -2.63 -12.68
C ILE A 403 1.57 -2.68 -12.33
N SER A 404 2.13 -3.88 -12.30
CA SER A 404 3.57 -4.07 -12.18
C SER A 404 4.10 -5.06 -13.21
N PHE A 405 5.40 -5.01 -13.45
CA PHE A 405 6.08 -5.89 -14.37
C PHE A 405 7.17 -6.68 -13.65
N ALA A 406 7.33 -7.95 -14.06
CA ALA A 406 8.38 -8.84 -13.57
C ALA A 406 9.15 -9.45 -14.73
N GLN A 407 10.38 -9.85 -14.47
CA GLN A 407 11.20 -10.50 -15.47
C GLN A 407 10.93 -12.01 -15.49
N ALA A 408 10.82 -12.59 -16.69
CA ALA A 408 10.83 -14.03 -16.87
C ALA A 408 12.24 -14.61 -16.66
N SER A 409 12.33 -15.86 -16.24
CA SER A 409 13.60 -16.56 -16.13
C SER A 409 14.24 -16.78 -17.51
N ASN A 410 15.57 -16.98 -17.55
CA ASN A 410 16.28 -17.19 -18.80
C ASN A 410 15.79 -18.44 -19.55
N ASP A 411 15.40 -19.49 -18.84
CA ASP A 411 14.83 -20.71 -19.45
C ASP A 411 13.43 -20.45 -20.02
N ALA A 412 12.66 -19.61 -19.33
CA ALA A 412 11.34 -19.22 -19.80
C ALA A 412 11.39 -18.32 -21.05
N ALA A 413 12.47 -17.58 -21.25
CA ALA A 413 12.66 -16.76 -22.46
C ALA A 413 12.65 -17.59 -23.75
N LYS A 414 12.88 -18.91 -23.67
CA LYS A 414 12.84 -19.86 -24.79
C LYS A 414 11.47 -20.48 -25.00
N LYS A 415 10.52 -20.29 -24.10
CA LYS A 415 9.18 -20.88 -24.20
C LYS A 415 8.31 -20.12 -25.18
N ALA A 416 7.46 -20.84 -25.90
CA ALA A 416 6.43 -20.29 -26.77
C ALA A 416 5.38 -19.48 -26.01
N LYS A 417 5.15 -19.84 -24.74
CA LYS A 417 4.21 -19.14 -23.85
C LYS A 417 4.84 -18.93 -22.48
N ILE A 418 4.77 -17.71 -21.99
CA ILE A 418 5.12 -17.37 -20.61
C ILE A 418 3.93 -17.68 -19.73
N ASP A 419 4.17 -18.44 -18.68
CA ASP A 419 3.19 -18.87 -17.69
C ASP A 419 3.66 -18.59 -16.25
N GLN A 420 2.91 -19.06 -15.26
CA GLN A 420 3.25 -18.88 -13.85
C GLN A 420 4.60 -19.49 -13.44
N THR A 421 5.04 -20.55 -14.14
CA THR A 421 6.35 -21.21 -13.85
C THR A 421 7.53 -20.46 -14.45
N SER A 422 7.25 -19.47 -15.28
CA SER A 422 8.20 -18.70 -16.06
C SER A 422 8.76 -17.48 -15.30
N ILE A 423 8.19 -17.12 -14.15
CA ILE A 423 8.58 -15.92 -13.39
C ILE A 423 9.96 -16.14 -12.75
N ALA A 424 10.89 -15.20 -12.99
CA ALA A 424 12.20 -15.24 -12.36
C ALA A 424 12.08 -14.99 -10.84
N ASN A 425 12.95 -15.64 -10.08
CA ASN A 425 13.13 -15.46 -8.63
C ASN A 425 11.92 -15.81 -7.73
N SER A 426 10.67 -15.79 -8.23
CA SER A 426 9.51 -16.17 -7.43
C SER A 426 8.35 -16.70 -8.28
N LYS A 427 8.16 -18.01 -8.28
CA LYS A 427 7.02 -18.64 -8.96
C LYS A 427 5.67 -18.29 -8.32
N SER A 428 5.66 -17.85 -7.07
CA SER A 428 4.45 -17.49 -6.33
C SER A 428 3.99 -16.05 -6.55
N LEU A 429 4.77 -15.23 -7.24
CA LEU A 429 4.50 -13.79 -7.44
C LEU A 429 3.09 -13.52 -8.00
N HIS A 430 2.63 -14.40 -8.91
CA HIS A 430 1.30 -14.28 -9.51
C HIS A 430 0.14 -14.44 -8.50
N HIS A 431 0.39 -15.02 -7.31
CA HIS A 431 -0.66 -15.15 -6.28
C HIS A 431 -1.14 -13.80 -5.78
N GLU A 432 -0.27 -12.79 -5.75
CA GLU A 432 -0.58 -11.43 -5.33
C GLU A 432 -1.27 -10.59 -6.41
N ALA A 433 -1.44 -11.11 -7.61
CA ALA A 433 -2.13 -10.42 -8.70
C ALA A 433 -3.58 -10.91 -8.88
N HIS A 434 -4.48 -10.03 -9.30
CA HIS A 434 -5.83 -10.38 -9.74
C HIS A 434 -5.83 -10.85 -11.20
N VAL A 435 -4.96 -10.22 -12.02
CA VAL A 435 -4.68 -10.59 -13.41
C VAL A 435 -3.19 -10.81 -13.55
N ALA A 436 -2.77 -11.92 -14.21
CA ALA A 436 -1.38 -12.14 -14.55
C ALA A 436 -1.27 -12.64 -16.00
N PHE A 437 -0.36 -12.01 -16.75
CA PHE A 437 -0.14 -12.34 -18.16
C PHE A 437 1.35 -12.34 -18.50
N GLY A 438 1.70 -13.16 -19.46
CA GLY A 438 3.06 -13.30 -19.95
C GLY A 438 3.19 -12.87 -21.41
N ILE A 439 4.37 -12.36 -21.77
CA ILE A 439 4.73 -11.97 -23.12
C ILE A 439 5.90 -12.84 -23.56
N SER A 440 5.74 -13.59 -24.63
CA SER A 440 6.79 -14.45 -25.18
C SER A 440 7.17 -14.05 -26.60
N HIS A 441 8.46 -14.20 -26.94
CA HIS A 441 8.91 -14.08 -28.32
C HIS A 441 8.61 -15.36 -29.11
N LEU A 442 7.91 -15.23 -30.24
CA LEU A 442 7.63 -16.36 -31.13
C LEU A 442 8.87 -16.99 -31.79
N ALA A 443 9.99 -16.28 -31.82
CA ALA A 443 11.25 -16.85 -32.32
C ALA A 443 11.66 -18.14 -31.57
N ALA A 444 11.22 -18.28 -30.31
CA ALA A 444 11.44 -19.53 -29.53
C ALA A 444 10.49 -20.66 -29.95
N ALA A 445 9.30 -20.38 -30.44
CA ALA A 445 8.31 -21.38 -30.84
C ALA A 445 8.59 -21.99 -32.20
N ALA A 446 9.31 -21.30 -33.09
CA ALA A 446 9.68 -21.79 -34.42
C ALA A 446 10.66 -22.97 -34.40
N ASP A 447 11.45 -23.10 -33.33
CA ASP A 447 12.38 -24.21 -33.15
C ASP A 447 11.69 -25.54 -32.75
N GLU A 448 10.47 -25.43 -32.15
CA GLU A 448 9.69 -26.62 -31.73
C GLU A 448 8.72 -27.16 -32.81
N GLY A 449 8.36 -26.36 -33.81
CA GLY A 449 7.29 -26.69 -34.76
C GLY A 449 7.63 -26.69 -36.24
N GLY A 450 8.87 -26.52 -36.67
CA GLY A 450 9.29 -26.63 -38.07
C GLY A 450 8.72 -25.59 -39.04
N GLY A 451 8.13 -24.51 -38.55
CA GLY A 451 7.61 -23.42 -39.39
C GLY A 451 8.69 -22.46 -39.88
N THR A 452 8.55 -21.98 -41.11
CA THR A 452 9.51 -21.06 -41.72
C THR A 452 9.66 -19.75 -40.93
N ARG A 453 10.87 -19.49 -40.48
CA ARG A 453 11.30 -18.31 -39.65
C ARG A 453 10.83 -16.95 -40.13
N GLN A 454 10.36 -16.81 -41.33
CA GLN A 454 10.02 -15.46 -41.93
C GLN A 454 8.65 -14.92 -41.60
N SER A 455 7.68 -15.76 -41.24
CA SER A 455 6.28 -15.33 -40.99
C SER A 455 6.02 -14.87 -39.54
N PHE A 456 6.95 -15.11 -38.62
CA PHE A 456 6.74 -14.89 -37.18
C PHE A 456 7.61 -13.78 -36.56
N LYS A 457 8.45 -13.11 -37.34
CA LYS A 457 9.46 -12.17 -36.83
C LYS A 457 8.91 -10.95 -36.08
N GLU A 458 7.64 -10.66 -36.22
CA GLU A 458 6.99 -9.47 -35.64
C GLU A 458 5.81 -9.82 -34.73
N GLN A 459 5.67 -11.08 -34.33
CA GLN A 459 4.54 -11.51 -33.51
C GLN A 459 4.99 -11.96 -32.13
N GLN A 460 4.21 -11.63 -31.11
CA GLN A 460 4.39 -12.07 -29.74
C GLN A 460 3.10 -12.69 -29.20
N CYS A 461 3.23 -13.68 -28.33
CA CYS A 461 2.12 -14.29 -27.64
C CYS A 461 1.91 -13.62 -26.27
N PHE A 462 0.78 -12.99 -26.08
CA PHE A 462 0.29 -12.53 -24.81
C PHE A 462 -0.58 -13.62 -24.20
N ASN A 463 -0.08 -14.25 -23.15
CA ASN A 463 -0.78 -15.34 -22.48
C ASN A 463 -1.32 -14.89 -21.13
N VAL A 464 -2.63 -14.71 -21.01
CA VAL A 464 -3.28 -14.52 -19.71
C VAL A 464 -3.36 -15.87 -19.02
N PHE A 465 -2.56 -16.05 -17.96
CA PHE A 465 -2.53 -17.32 -17.22
C PHE A 465 -3.24 -17.23 -15.85
N LYS A 466 -3.66 -16.04 -15.45
CA LYS A 466 -4.52 -15.79 -14.28
C LYS A 466 -5.45 -14.63 -14.54
N SER A 467 -6.75 -14.82 -14.26
CA SER A 467 -7.75 -13.76 -14.23
C SER A 467 -8.83 -14.13 -13.21
N ARG A 468 -9.12 -13.22 -12.27
CA ARG A 468 -10.22 -13.42 -11.32
C ARG A 468 -11.58 -13.00 -11.88
N GLY A 469 -11.59 -12.05 -12.83
CA GLY A 469 -12.81 -11.50 -13.45
C GLY A 469 -13.02 -11.90 -14.90
N GLY A 470 -12.17 -12.77 -15.48
CA GLY A 470 -12.21 -13.13 -16.90
C GLY A 470 -11.73 -14.55 -17.16
N VAL A 471 -11.54 -14.86 -18.44
CA VAL A 471 -11.13 -16.19 -18.90
C VAL A 471 -9.66 -16.18 -19.33
N PRO A 472 -8.79 -17.01 -18.70
CA PRO A 472 -7.40 -17.18 -19.16
C PRO A 472 -7.34 -17.64 -20.60
N GLN A 473 -6.61 -16.91 -21.44
CA GLN A 473 -6.43 -17.26 -22.85
C GLN A 473 -5.19 -16.58 -23.45
N SER A 474 -4.80 -17.00 -24.65
CA SER A 474 -3.65 -16.45 -25.35
C SER A 474 -4.07 -15.61 -26.56
N PHE A 475 -3.33 -14.54 -26.77
CA PHE A 475 -3.54 -13.58 -27.86
C PHE A 475 -2.26 -13.41 -28.65
N TRP A 476 -2.41 -13.22 -29.95
CA TRP A 476 -1.30 -12.87 -30.81
C TRP A 476 -1.28 -11.37 -31.02
N MET A 477 -0.11 -10.77 -30.76
CA MET A 477 0.14 -9.35 -30.92
C MET A 477 1.25 -9.12 -31.93
N ARG A 478 1.12 -8.10 -32.73
CA ARG A 478 2.19 -7.62 -33.60
C ARG A 478 3.04 -6.62 -32.85
N GLU A 479 4.36 -6.85 -32.77
CA GLU A 479 5.27 -5.84 -32.28
C GLU A 479 5.52 -4.75 -33.35
N ASN A 480 5.45 -3.49 -32.93
CA ASN A 480 5.72 -2.33 -33.78
C ASN A 480 6.66 -1.40 -33.04
N PHE A 481 7.93 -1.80 -32.98
CA PHE A 481 8.95 -1.02 -32.22
C PHE A 481 9.41 0.25 -32.91
N ASP A 482 9.11 0.44 -34.20
CA ASP A 482 9.22 1.75 -34.83
C ASP A 482 8.32 2.79 -34.14
N PHE A 483 7.21 2.34 -33.55
CA PHE A 483 6.28 3.16 -32.79
C PHE A 483 6.14 2.76 -31.32
N MET A 484 7.02 1.93 -30.78
CA MET A 484 7.04 1.53 -29.37
C MET A 484 5.68 1.01 -28.87
N ARG A 485 5.10 0.04 -29.59
CA ARG A 485 3.78 -0.50 -29.25
C ARG A 485 3.58 -1.94 -29.70
N PHE A 486 2.52 -2.54 -29.18
CA PHE A 486 1.96 -3.81 -29.60
C PHE A 486 0.55 -3.60 -30.13
N ASP A 487 0.23 -4.17 -31.27
CA ASP A 487 -1.07 -4.10 -31.89
C ASP A 487 -1.74 -5.48 -31.93
N SER A 488 -3.05 -5.57 -31.67
CA SER A 488 -3.81 -6.83 -31.82
C SER A 488 -3.77 -7.30 -33.28
N LEU A 489 -3.69 -8.61 -33.48
CA LEU A 489 -3.77 -9.27 -34.77
C LEU A 489 -5.22 -9.58 -35.11
#